data_ad83514088541d0b15b0508531e1626d
#
_entry.id   ad83514088541d0b15b0508531e1626d
#
_cell.length_a   1.000
_cell.length_b   1.000
_cell.length_c   1.000
_cell.angle_alpha   90.00
_cell.angle_beta   90.00
_cell.angle_gamma   90.00
#
_symmetry.space_group_name_H-M   'P 1'
#
loop_
_entity.id
_entity.type
_entity.pdbx_description
1 polymer ?
#
loop_
_entity_poly.entity_id
_entity_poly.type
_entity_poly.pdbx_seq_one_letter_code
_entity_poly.pdbx_strand_id
1 'polypeptide(L)'
;MAYDYIIVGGGSAGSVLANRLSARSANKVLVCEAGQDTPPGREPPEIKDSYSGTAYFDPRFHWTELKVHTQIVSHNNPHENRPPLRKYEQARVLGGGSSINGQMANRGAPTDYAEWVARGAAGWEWDKVLPYFKKVERDLDFSNDWHGKDGRIPVRRIPVEHWTKHAQAVGEACKLAGMKFLPDQNGEFVDGYFPVTHSNAEEARVSAAMGYLDTETRKRPNLTISTNTQVKSLLFEGTQCVGVTARVDGKDVEFRAREVILSSGAIHSPAHLLRAGIGPVGHLREMGIPVVSALEGVGQRLMDHPSISLSSFIRRGARMNEHTRRHIHLGIRYSSDMPGIPKGDMFVAVVSKSAWHAVGEQIASLLTFINRTYSETGQVKLATTDWRSEPIVEFNLLSDKRDLDRLMTGFKKMAALQLSAPLKAVTDNPFPASYSDRVRKIGVVNNKNKFITSVVAKFLDGPAALRKYMIDNFVIEGFTFEQVMTDDEALEAFIRKAAIGVWHASCTCRMGRPDDPMSVVDTLGRVKGVQGLRVVDASIFPIVPCANTNFPTLMTAEKISEAILAN
;
A
#
# COMPACT_ATOMS: atom_id res chain seq x y z
N MET A 1 19.62 18.33 -23.94
CA MET A 1 18.37 19.15 -23.99
C MET A 1 17.82 19.21 -22.57
N ALA A 2 17.42 20.39 -22.13
CA ALA A 2 16.79 20.53 -20.80
C ALA A 2 15.30 20.14 -20.90
N TYR A 3 14.79 19.45 -19.89
CA TYR A 3 13.37 19.18 -19.68
C TYR A 3 12.71 20.31 -18.88
N ASP A 4 11.41 20.48 -19.01
CA ASP A 4 10.66 21.30 -18.06
C ASP A 4 10.48 20.54 -16.74
N TYR A 5 10.16 19.24 -16.83
CA TYR A 5 9.92 18.38 -15.68
C TYR A 5 10.65 17.05 -15.80
N ILE A 6 11.35 16.66 -14.73
CA ILE A 6 11.82 15.29 -14.54
C ILE A 6 11.03 14.67 -13.38
N ILE A 7 10.32 13.57 -13.66
CA ILE A 7 9.58 12.80 -12.67
C ILE A 7 10.42 11.59 -12.29
N VAL A 8 10.81 11.50 -11.03
CA VAL A 8 11.62 10.40 -10.48
C VAL A 8 10.70 9.36 -9.86
N GLY A 9 10.52 8.24 -10.54
CA GLY A 9 9.57 7.17 -10.21
C GLY A 9 8.29 7.24 -11.05
N GLY A 10 8.08 6.23 -11.89
CA GLY A 10 6.88 6.05 -12.72
C GLY A 10 5.76 5.30 -12.00
N GLY A 11 5.64 5.45 -10.68
CA GLY A 11 4.61 4.82 -9.85
C GLY A 11 3.22 5.42 -10.03
N SER A 12 2.36 5.25 -9.02
CA SER A 12 0.97 5.75 -9.07
C SER A 12 0.92 7.26 -9.34
N ALA A 13 1.61 8.06 -8.53
CA ALA A 13 1.65 9.52 -8.71
C ALA A 13 2.41 9.93 -9.98
N GLY A 14 3.58 9.31 -10.23
CA GLY A 14 4.39 9.65 -11.40
C GLY A 14 3.68 9.40 -12.73
N SER A 15 2.85 8.36 -12.82
CA SER A 15 2.02 8.09 -14.02
C SER A 15 0.97 9.19 -14.25
N VAL A 16 0.32 9.67 -13.19
CA VAL A 16 -0.62 10.82 -13.26
C VAL A 16 0.09 12.08 -13.72
N LEU A 17 1.20 12.43 -13.05
CA LEU A 17 1.98 13.62 -13.37
C LEU A 17 2.48 13.60 -14.82
N ALA A 18 3.00 12.47 -15.29
CA ALA A 18 3.46 12.31 -16.66
C ALA A 18 2.35 12.57 -17.68
N ASN A 19 1.16 12.00 -17.45
CA ASN A 19 -0.01 12.23 -18.30
C ASN A 19 -0.44 13.71 -18.28
N ARG A 20 -0.60 14.30 -17.10
CA ARG A 20 -1.16 15.64 -16.94
C ARG A 20 -0.18 16.71 -17.43
N LEU A 21 1.09 16.65 -17.04
CA LEU A 21 2.07 17.66 -17.41
C LEU A 21 2.40 17.64 -18.91
N SER A 22 2.45 16.44 -19.52
CA SER A 22 2.68 16.32 -20.96
C SER A 22 1.45 16.64 -21.84
N ALA A 23 0.27 16.81 -21.24
CA ALA A 23 -0.91 17.27 -21.96
C ALA A 23 -0.75 18.70 -22.51
N ARG A 24 0.08 19.53 -21.86
CA ARG A 24 0.53 20.82 -22.40
C ARG A 24 1.72 20.55 -23.34
N SER A 25 1.53 20.70 -24.63
CA SER A 25 2.55 20.35 -25.66
C SER A 25 3.86 21.13 -25.52
N ALA A 26 3.84 22.31 -24.91
CA ALA A 26 5.02 23.12 -24.63
C ALA A 26 5.91 22.53 -23.51
N ASN A 27 5.39 21.66 -22.65
CA ASN A 27 6.16 21.04 -21.57
C ASN A 27 6.93 19.82 -22.08
N LYS A 28 8.24 19.77 -21.89
CA LYS A 28 9.05 18.57 -22.10
C LYS A 28 9.15 17.78 -20.79
N VAL A 29 8.63 16.57 -20.77
CA VAL A 29 8.54 15.74 -19.58
C VAL A 29 9.36 14.46 -19.73
N LEU A 30 10.22 14.17 -18.74
CA LEU A 30 10.94 12.91 -18.62
C LEU A 30 10.44 12.17 -17.38
N VAL A 31 10.13 10.88 -17.54
CA VAL A 31 9.91 9.95 -16.43
C VAL A 31 11.11 9.02 -16.33
N CYS A 32 11.74 8.96 -15.16
CA CYS A 32 12.79 7.99 -14.82
C CYS A 32 12.20 6.90 -13.95
N GLU A 33 12.06 5.67 -14.46
CA GLU A 33 11.55 4.51 -13.71
C GLU A 33 12.66 3.46 -13.58
N ALA A 34 12.94 3.04 -12.34
CA ALA A 34 14.00 2.07 -12.06
C ALA A 34 13.67 0.64 -12.54
N GLY A 35 12.38 0.31 -12.63
CA GLY A 35 11.88 -0.99 -13.05
C GLY A 35 11.61 -1.09 -14.55
N GLN A 36 11.08 -2.25 -14.94
CA GLN A 36 10.70 -2.53 -16.31
C GLN A 36 9.42 -1.81 -16.73
N ASP A 37 9.22 -1.70 -18.03
CA ASP A 37 8.01 -1.14 -18.62
C ASP A 37 6.80 -2.09 -18.54
N THR A 38 5.60 -1.50 -18.66
CA THR A 38 4.31 -2.19 -18.84
C THR A 38 3.64 -1.63 -20.10
N PRO A 39 4.12 -1.97 -21.30
CA PRO A 39 3.65 -1.36 -22.54
C PRO A 39 2.18 -1.74 -22.82
N PRO A 40 1.32 -0.80 -23.26
CA PRO A 40 -0.07 -1.08 -23.58
C PRO A 40 -0.21 -2.25 -24.58
N GLY A 41 -1.06 -3.21 -24.23
CA GLY A 41 -1.30 -4.45 -24.99
C GLY A 41 -0.21 -5.52 -24.85
N ARG A 42 0.89 -5.23 -24.14
CA ARG A 42 1.98 -6.16 -23.84
C ARG A 42 2.39 -6.15 -22.37
N GLU A 43 1.45 -5.79 -21.51
CA GLU A 43 1.65 -5.83 -20.06
C GLU A 43 1.96 -7.27 -19.62
N PRO A 44 2.88 -7.46 -18.66
CA PRO A 44 3.11 -8.78 -18.07
C PRO A 44 1.78 -9.40 -17.62
N PRO A 45 1.48 -10.66 -17.99
CA PRO A 45 0.22 -11.31 -17.67
C PRO A 45 -0.04 -11.38 -16.16
N GLU A 46 1.01 -11.49 -15.35
CA GLU A 46 0.93 -11.49 -13.88
C GLU A 46 0.42 -10.14 -13.34
N ILE A 47 0.82 -9.03 -13.96
CA ILE A 47 0.33 -7.69 -13.60
C ILE A 47 -1.12 -7.51 -14.05
N LYS A 48 -1.47 -8.01 -15.23
CA LYS A 48 -2.81 -7.89 -15.80
C LYS A 48 -3.84 -8.77 -15.07
N ASP A 49 -3.40 -9.83 -14.41
CA ASP A 49 -4.27 -10.77 -13.70
C ASP A 49 -5.12 -10.04 -12.63
N SER A 50 -6.43 -10.31 -12.63
CA SER A 50 -7.33 -9.81 -11.59
C SER A 50 -7.05 -10.44 -10.21
N TYR A 51 -6.41 -11.62 -10.15
CA TYR A 51 -5.83 -12.15 -8.93
C TYR A 51 -4.47 -11.49 -8.67
N SER A 52 -4.43 -10.58 -7.72
CA SER A 52 -3.24 -9.76 -7.44
C SER A 52 -2.03 -10.55 -6.96
N GLY A 53 -2.22 -11.74 -6.38
CA GLY A 53 -1.13 -12.57 -5.86
C GLY A 53 -0.10 -13.00 -6.90
N THR A 54 -0.46 -13.08 -8.18
CA THR A 54 0.49 -13.41 -9.25
C THR A 54 1.59 -12.36 -9.41
N ALA A 55 1.24 -11.09 -9.42
CA ALA A 55 2.22 -9.99 -9.47
C ALA A 55 2.89 -9.76 -8.11
N TYR A 56 2.10 -9.84 -7.02
CA TYR A 56 2.61 -9.59 -5.67
C TYR A 56 3.69 -10.58 -5.23
N PHE A 57 3.60 -11.85 -5.61
CA PHE A 57 4.59 -12.87 -5.24
C PHE A 57 5.74 -13.01 -6.24
N ASP A 58 5.76 -12.22 -7.32
CA ASP A 58 6.79 -12.28 -8.36
C ASP A 58 7.93 -11.29 -8.08
N PRO A 59 9.15 -11.78 -7.78
CA PRO A 59 10.28 -10.92 -7.45
C PRO A 59 10.76 -10.04 -8.61
N ARG A 60 10.36 -10.32 -9.87
CA ARG A 60 10.71 -9.48 -11.03
C ARG A 60 10.19 -8.05 -10.91
N PHE A 61 9.15 -7.84 -10.10
CA PHE A 61 8.48 -6.55 -9.94
C PHE A 61 8.81 -5.85 -8.63
N HIS A 62 9.82 -6.33 -7.87
CA HIS A 62 10.13 -5.83 -6.53
C HIS A 62 11.55 -5.28 -6.39
N TRP A 63 11.73 -4.40 -5.40
CA TRP A 63 13.01 -4.13 -4.79
C TRP A 63 13.38 -5.33 -3.89
N THR A 64 14.13 -6.27 -4.43
CA THR A 64 14.36 -7.59 -3.79
C THR A 64 15.20 -7.51 -2.52
N GLU A 65 16.07 -6.51 -2.41
CA GLU A 65 16.97 -6.32 -1.28
C GLU A 65 16.34 -5.52 -0.13
N LEU A 66 15.19 -4.87 -0.37
CA LEU A 66 14.52 -4.07 0.65
C LEU A 66 14.01 -4.96 1.80
N LYS A 67 14.51 -4.66 2.99
CA LYS A 67 14.10 -5.29 4.25
C LYS A 67 13.80 -4.21 5.28
N VAL A 68 12.82 -4.50 6.14
CA VAL A 68 12.31 -3.55 7.12
C VAL A 68 12.19 -4.18 8.51
N HIS A 69 12.25 -3.36 9.54
CA HIS A 69 11.76 -3.71 10.87
C HIS A 69 10.29 -3.32 10.98
N THR A 70 9.41 -4.28 11.25
CA THR A 70 7.99 -4.02 11.52
C THR A 70 7.73 -3.74 12.98
N GLN A 71 8.42 -4.46 13.88
CA GLN A 71 8.32 -4.30 15.32
C GLN A 71 9.13 -3.09 15.81
N ILE A 72 8.86 -2.67 17.04
CA ILE A 72 9.56 -1.54 17.69
C ILE A 72 11.05 -1.87 17.84
N VAL A 73 11.91 -0.98 17.31
CA VAL A 73 13.37 -1.09 17.43
C VAL A 73 13.86 -0.20 18.56
N SER A 74 14.55 -0.80 19.54
CA SER A 74 15.33 -0.05 20.51
C SER A 74 16.78 0.07 20.03
N HIS A 75 17.22 1.30 19.79
CA HIS A 75 18.60 1.58 19.37
C HIS A 75 19.62 1.36 20.49
N ASN A 76 19.17 1.25 21.74
CA ASN A 76 20.01 0.89 22.89
C ASN A 76 20.34 -0.61 22.91
N ASN A 77 19.59 -1.44 22.16
CA ASN A 77 19.88 -2.85 22.08
C ASN A 77 21.00 -3.13 21.06
N PRO A 78 21.91 -4.07 21.34
CA PRO A 78 22.82 -4.62 20.35
C PRO A 78 22.07 -5.13 19.11
N HIS A 79 22.73 -5.14 17.95
CA HIS A 79 22.10 -5.54 16.69
C HIS A 79 21.46 -6.92 16.71
N GLU A 80 22.11 -7.88 17.40
CA GLU A 80 21.63 -9.27 17.55
C GLU A 80 20.34 -9.38 18.38
N ASN A 81 20.04 -8.39 19.21
CA ASN A 81 18.85 -8.34 20.07
C ASN A 81 17.72 -7.49 19.47
N ARG A 82 17.90 -6.96 18.26
CA ARG A 82 16.85 -6.22 17.56
C ARG A 82 15.86 -7.16 16.89
N PRO A 83 14.60 -6.72 16.68
CA PRO A 83 13.63 -7.50 15.91
C PRO A 83 14.17 -7.90 14.54
N PRO A 84 13.80 -9.06 13.99
CA PRO A 84 14.31 -9.50 12.72
C PRO A 84 13.90 -8.57 11.58
N LEU A 85 14.81 -8.36 10.64
CA LEU A 85 14.50 -7.71 9.36
C LEU A 85 13.58 -8.64 8.53
N ARG A 86 12.53 -8.07 7.96
CA ARG A 86 11.59 -8.76 7.07
C ARG A 86 11.65 -8.14 5.68
N LYS A 87 11.54 -8.96 4.64
CA LYS A 87 11.34 -8.48 3.27
C LYS A 87 10.08 -7.61 3.22
N TYR A 88 10.14 -6.52 2.45
CA TYR A 88 9.00 -5.65 2.18
C TYR A 88 8.81 -5.56 0.66
N GLU A 89 7.66 -5.98 0.17
CA GLU A 89 7.36 -6.07 -1.26
C GLU A 89 7.02 -4.68 -1.83
N GLN A 90 8.05 -3.86 -2.00
CA GLN A 90 7.95 -2.57 -2.68
C GLN A 90 8.12 -2.76 -4.19
N ALA A 91 7.23 -2.15 -4.97
CA ALA A 91 7.24 -2.32 -6.42
C ALA A 91 8.43 -1.63 -7.10
N ARG A 92 9.04 -2.32 -8.07
CA ARG A 92 10.03 -1.82 -9.01
C ARG A 92 9.59 -2.15 -10.44
N VAL A 93 8.62 -1.41 -10.92
CA VAL A 93 7.99 -1.58 -12.24
C VAL A 93 7.18 -0.34 -12.55
N LEU A 94 7.01 0.01 -13.81
CA LEU A 94 6.16 1.13 -14.22
C LEU A 94 4.72 0.93 -13.72
N GLY A 95 4.12 1.99 -13.17
CA GLY A 95 2.87 1.94 -12.41
C GLY A 95 3.08 1.72 -10.90
N GLY A 96 4.30 1.36 -10.48
CA GLY A 96 4.66 1.19 -9.08
C GLY A 96 3.74 0.24 -8.32
N GLY A 97 3.39 0.58 -7.07
CA GLY A 97 2.49 -0.20 -6.22
C GLY A 97 1.16 -0.56 -6.87
N SER A 98 0.62 0.28 -7.77
CA SER A 98 -0.64 -0.01 -8.48
C SER A 98 -0.54 -1.22 -9.43
N SER A 99 0.66 -1.58 -9.86
CA SER A 99 0.92 -2.74 -10.72
C SER A 99 0.94 -4.08 -9.96
N ILE A 100 1.13 -4.06 -8.63
CA ILE A 100 1.24 -5.28 -7.82
C ILE A 100 0.26 -5.38 -6.65
N ASN A 101 -0.46 -4.31 -6.30
CA ASN A 101 -1.36 -4.22 -5.14
C ASN A 101 -2.63 -5.07 -5.27
N GLY A 102 -3.43 -5.13 -4.19
CA GLY A 102 -4.74 -5.81 -4.13
C GLY A 102 -5.86 -5.16 -4.95
N GLN A 103 -5.58 -4.11 -5.72
CA GLN A 103 -6.52 -3.38 -6.58
C GLN A 103 -7.66 -2.66 -5.83
N MET A 104 -7.61 -2.59 -4.50
CA MET A 104 -8.66 -1.90 -3.74
C MET A 104 -8.63 -0.38 -4.02
N ALA A 105 -9.82 0.17 -4.33
CA ALA A 105 -9.99 1.53 -4.85
C ALA A 105 -10.83 2.41 -3.90
N ASN A 106 -10.50 2.39 -2.61
CA ASN A 106 -11.17 3.20 -1.60
C ASN A 106 -10.51 4.57 -1.39
N ARG A 107 -11.31 5.55 -0.97
CA ARG A 107 -10.93 6.97 -0.93
C ARG A 107 -10.51 7.48 0.44
N GLY A 108 -10.83 6.76 1.50
CA GLY A 108 -10.85 7.31 2.87
C GLY A 108 -12.16 8.05 3.16
N ALA A 109 -12.28 8.50 4.37
CA ALA A 109 -13.46 9.20 4.87
C ALA A 109 -13.28 10.73 4.86
N PRO A 110 -14.34 11.52 4.84
CA PRO A 110 -14.26 12.98 5.00
C PRO A 110 -13.47 13.42 6.23
N THR A 111 -13.54 12.65 7.32
CA THR A 111 -12.80 12.88 8.57
C THR A 111 -11.29 12.78 8.42
N ASP A 112 -10.78 11.96 7.48
CA ASP A 112 -9.35 11.87 7.22
C ASP A 112 -8.79 13.18 6.67
N TYR A 113 -9.53 13.80 5.75
CA TYR A 113 -9.13 15.06 5.11
C TYR A 113 -9.33 16.26 6.04
N ALA A 114 -10.33 16.21 6.93
CA ALA A 114 -10.44 17.18 8.02
C ALA A 114 -9.21 17.10 8.96
N GLU A 115 -8.72 15.89 9.26
CA GLU A 115 -7.48 15.71 10.03
C GLU A 115 -6.24 16.18 9.25
N TRP A 116 -6.18 15.99 7.93
CA TRP A 116 -5.09 16.52 7.11
C TRP A 116 -5.01 18.04 7.26
N VAL A 117 -6.15 18.73 7.20
CA VAL A 117 -6.23 20.20 7.40
C VAL A 117 -5.80 20.58 8.81
N ALA A 118 -6.28 19.88 9.84
CA ALA A 118 -5.89 20.11 11.22
C ALA A 118 -4.38 19.96 11.44
N ARG A 119 -3.72 19.09 10.64
CA ARG A 119 -2.26 18.89 10.62
C ARG A 119 -1.51 19.84 9.68
N GLY A 120 -2.19 20.85 9.13
CA GLY A 120 -1.58 21.92 8.35
C GLY A 120 -1.72 21.84 6.84
N ALA A 121 -2.44 20.85 6.31
CA ALA A 121 -2.71 20.73 4.88
C ALA A 121 -3.92 21.57 4.45
N ALA A 122 -3.83 22.89 4.56
CA ALA A 122 -4.89 23.80 4.13
C ALA A 122 -5.20 23.62 2.63
N GLY A 123 -6.49 23.60 2.28
CA GLY A 123 -6.96 23.38 0.91
C GLY A 123 -7.09 21.89 0.53
N TRP A 124 -6.99 20.97 1.53
CA TRP A 124 -7.18 19.54 1.36
C TRP A 124 -8.44 19.02 2.06
N GLU A 125 -9.42 19.89 2.33
CA GLU A 125 -10.74 19.54 2.85
C GLU A 125 -11.47 18.58 1.88
N TRP A 126 -12.42 17.81 2.39
CA TRP A 126 -13.15 16.82 1.59
C TRP A 126 -13.78 17.39 0.32
N ASP A 127 -14.43 18.54 0.41
CA ASP A 127 -15.02 19.24 -0.75
C ASP A 127 -13.99 19.68 -1.80
N LYS A 128 -12.73 19.87 -1.40
CA LYS A 128 -11.60 20.22 -2.27
C LYS A 128 -10.88 19.01 -2.88
N VAL A 129 -11.00 17.83 -2.28
CA VAL A 129 -10.35 16.62 -2.78
C VAL A 129 -11.30 15.68 -3.53
N LEU A 130 -12.59 15.67 -3.21
CA LEU A 130 -13.60 14.86 -3.88
C LEU A 130 -13.62 15.07 -5.42
N PRO A 131 -13.53 16.29 -5.97
CA PRO A 131 -13.46 16.50 -7.41
C PRO A 131 -12.29 15.76 -8.07
N TYR A 132 -11.14 15.65 -7.38
CA TYR A 132 -9.97 14.92 -7.89
C TYR A 132 -10.12 13.41 -7.76
N PHE A 133 -10.79 12.89 -6.75
CA PHE A 133 -11.19 11.49 -6.72
C PHE A 133 -12.11 11.13 -7.90
N LYS A 134 -13.09 11.98 -8.20
CA LYS A 134 -13.97 11.83 -9.37
C LYS A 134 -13.19 11.92 -10.69
N LYS A 135 -12.12 12.71 -10.75
CA LYS A 135 -11.23 12.84 -11.91
C LYS A 135 -10.33 11.63 -12.14
N VAL A 136 -10.01 10.89 -11.06
CA VAL A 136 -9.27 9.63 -11.12
C VAL A 136 -10.14 8.50 -11.65
N GLU A 137 -11.37 8.37 -11.14
CA GLU A 137 -12.19 7.18 -11.35
C GLU A 137 -13.17 7.29 -12.53
N ARG A 138 -13.39 6.16 -13.14
CA ARG A 138 -14.55 5.88 -13.99
C ARG A 138 -15.33 4.74 -13.34
N ASP A 139 -16.31 5.09 -12.51
CA ASP A 139 -17.14 4.10 -11.84
C ASP A 139 -18.09 3.43 -12.84
N LEU A 140 -18.04 2.10 -12.91
CA LEU A 140 -18.81 1.30 -13.85
C LEU A 140 -20.15 0.83 -13.26
N ASP A 141 -20.33 0.98 -11.94
CA ASP A 141 -21.50 0.48 -11.22
C ASP A 141 -22.40 1.62 -10.71
N PHE A 142 -21.82 2.78 -10.39
CA PHE A 142 -22.56 3.93 -9.84
C PHE A 142 -22.37 5.20 -10.68
N SER A 143 -23.42 6.04 -10.70
CA SER A 143 -23.43 7.28 -11.49
C SER A 143 -23.95 8.48 -10.71
N ASN A 144 -24.01 8.40 -9.36
CA ASN A 144 -24.43 9.48 -8.48
C ASN A 144 -23.33 10.54 -8.31
N ASP A 145 -23.62 11.59 -7.52
CA ASP A 145 -22.71 12.73 -7.31
C ASP A 145 -21.40 12.40 -6.58
N TRP A 146 -21.31 11.24 -5.95
CA TRP A 146 -20.08 10.77 -5.31
C TRP A 146 -19.06 10.22 -6.30
N HIS A 147 -19.47 9.81 -7.51
CA HIS A 147 -18.65 9.05 -8.44
C HIS A 147 -18.28 9.81 -9.70
N GLY A 148 -17.04 9.53 -10.19
CA GLY A 148 -16.57 10.00 -11.48
C GLY A 148 -16.98 9.03 -12.60
N LYS A 149 -17.24 9.59 -13.80
CA LYS A 149 -17.69 8.83 -14.99
C LYS A 149 -16.64 8.74 -16.09
N ASP A 150 -15.67 9.67 -16.11
CA ASP A 150 -14.75 9.89 -17.23
C ASP A 150 -13.27 9.76 -16.81
N GLY A 151 -13.01 9.31 -15.58
CA GLY A 151 -11.65 9.14 -15.07
C GLY A 151 -10.87 8.03 -15.75
N ARG A 152 -9.58 8.02 -15.53
CA ARG A 152 -8.64 7.11 -16.18
C ARG A 152 -8.63 5.70 -15.56
N ILE A 153 -9.08 5.56 -14.33
CA ILE A 153 -9.08 4.29 -13.60
C ILE A 153 -10.52 3.77 -13.53
N PRO A 154 -10.85 2.71 -14.26
CA PRO A 154 -12.15 2.04 -14.11
C PRO A 154 -12.26 1.44 -12.72
N VAL A 155 -13.43 1.57 -12.13
CA VAL A 155 -13.74 1.11 -10.77
C VAL A 155 -15.02 0.29 -10.82
N ARG A 156 -14.99 -0.90 -10.22
CA ARG A 156 -16.16 -1.78 -10.15
C ARG A 156 -16.16 -2.65 -8.91
N ARG A 157 -17.32 -3.25 -8.64
CA ARG A 157 -17.55 -4.20 -7.56
C ARG A 157 -17.90 -5.56 -8.15
N ILE A 158 -17.64 -6.63 -7.41
CA ILE A 158 -18.11 -7.96 -7.78
C ILE A 158 -19.55 -8.10 -7.26
N PRO A 159 -20.53 -8.40 -8.12
CA PRO A 159 -21.90 -8.65 -7.69
C PRO A 159 -21.98 -9.72 -6.61
N VAL A 160 -22.88 -9.55 -5.63
CA VAL A 160 -22.97 -10.43 -4.44
C VAL A 160 -23.25 -11.88 -4.84
N GLU A 161 -24.02 -12.10 -5.89
CA GLU A 161 -24.32 -13.42 -6.46
C GLU A 161 -23.08 -14.14 -7.03
N HIS A 162 -22.04 -13.40 -7.39
CA HIS A 162 -20.76 -13.94 -7.85
C HIS A 162 -19.75 -14.18 -6.74
N TRP A 163 -20.05 -13.80 -5.51
CA TRP A 163 -19.15 -14.05 -4.39
C TRP A 163 -18.97 -15.55 -4.16
N THR A 164 -17.81 -15.94 -3.64
CA THR A 164 -17.62 -17.31 -3.15
C THR A 164 -18.61 -17.61 -2.02
N LYS A 165 -18.95 -18.86 -1.82
CA LYS A 165 -19.79 -19.24 -0.66
C LYS A 165 -19.14 -18.88 0.68
N HIS A 166 -17.81 -18.84 0.74
CA HIS A 166 -17.11 -18.30 1.91
C HIS A 166 -17.45 -16.83 2.13
N ALA A 167 -17.31 -15.98 1.12
CA ALA A 167 -17.62 -14.54 1.26
C ALA A 167 -19.12 -14.30 1.54
N GLN A 168 -20.02 -15.08 0.92
CA GLN A 168 -21.46 -15.04 1.21
C GLN A 168 -21.75 -15.41 2.67
N ALA A 169 -21.08 -16.45 3.20
CA ALA A 169 -21.21 -16.85 4.59
C ALA A 169 -20.72 -15.77 5.57
N VAL A 170 -19.63 -15.04 5.24
CA VAL A 170 -19.20 -13.87 6.01
C VAL A 170 -20.25 -12.77 5.97
N GLY A 171 -20.82 -12.47 4.82
CA GLY A 171 -21.89 -11.47 4.68
C GLY A 171 -23.12 -11.82 5.53
N GLU A 172 -23.53 -13.10 5.51
CA GLU A 172 -24.65 -13.57 6.35
C GLU A 172 -24.31 -13.50 7.85
N ALA A 173 -23.07 -13.83 8.24
CA ALA A 173 -22.61 -13.68 9.61
C ALA A 173 -22.61 -12.19 10.06
N CYS A 174 -22.20 -11.26 9.20
CA CYS A 174 -22.29 -9.83 9.46
C CYS A 174 -23.74 -9.37 9.65
N LYS A 175 -24.65 -9.83 8.79
CA LYS A 175 -26.08 -9.55 8.91
C LYS A 175 -26.67 -10.07 10.21
N LEU A 176 -26.35 -11.31 10.60
CA LEU A 176 -26.78 -11.89 11.89
C LEU A 176 -26.19 -11.13 13.09
N ALA A 177 -25.02 -10.55 12.95
CA ALA A 177 -24.40 -9.68 13.95
C ALA A 177 -24.98 -8.25 13.96
N GLY A 178 -26.02 -7.96 13.16
CA GLY A 178 -26.70 -6.65 13.11
C GLY A 178 -25.94 -5.58 12.31
N MET A 179 -24.94 -5.95 11.52
CA MET A 179 -24.20 -4.99 10.70
C MET A 179 -25.00 -4.56 9.46
N LYS A 180 -24.92 -3.26 9.12
CA LYS A 180 -25.56 -2.70 7.90
C LYS A 180 -24.86 -3.19 6.65
N PHE A 181 -25.61 -3.63 5.65
CA PHE A 181 -25.09 -3.81 4.29
C PHE A 181 -25.02 -2.45 3.58
N LEU A 182 -23.87 -2.12 3.03
CA LEU A 182 -23.63 -0.91 2.26
C LEU A 182 -23.34 -1.32 0.80
N PRO A 183 -24.16 -0.94 -0.18
CA PRO A 183 -23.91 -1.34 -1.56
C PRO A 183 -22.66 -0.70 -2.15
N ASP A 184 -22.22 0.41 -1.56
CA ASP A 184 -21.06 1.18 -2.01
C ASP A 184 -20.09 1.48 -0.87
N GLN A 185 -18.83 1.02 -1.02
CA GLN A 185 -17.74 1.26 -0.09
C GLN A 185 -17.39 2.76 0.02
N ASN A 186 -17.52 3.49 -1.09
CA ASN A 186 -17.09 4.90 -1.24
C ASN A 186 -18.24 5.90 -1.11
N GLY A 187 -19.46 5.45 -0.82
CA GLY A 187 -20.64 6.30 -0.62
C GLY A 187 -20.80 6.73 0.84
N GLU A 188 -21.46 5.90 1.65
CA GLU A 188 -21.61 6.15 3.08
C GLU A 188 -20.38 5.69 3.88
N PHE A 189 -19.77 6.60 4.64
CA PHE A 189 -18.59 6.30 5.47
C PHE A 189 -18.97 5.88 6.89
N VAL A 190 -19.90 4.94 7.03
CA VAL A 190 -20.40 4.40 8.30
C VAL A 190 -19.97 2.94 8.49
N ASP A 191 -20.21 2.40 9.69
CA ASP A 191 -19.95 0.98 9.98
C ASP A 191 -20.89 0.08 9.16
N GLY A 192 -20.34 -1.01 8.64
CA GLY A 192 -21.08 -1.95 7.82
C GLY A 192 -20.17 -2.90 7.03
N TYR A 193 -20.79 -3.73 6.21
CA TYR A 193 -20.10 -4.60 5.26
C TYR A 193 -20.56 -4.34 3.83
N PHE A 194 -19.66 -4.50 2.87
CA PHE A 194 -19.85 -4.02 1.50
C PHE A 194 -19.04 -4.81 0.48
N PRO A 195 -19.47 -4.80 -0.80
CA PRO A 195 -18.62 -5.23 -1.90
C PRO A 195 -17.38 -4.33 -1.98
N VAL A 196 -16.19 -4.94 -2.04
CA VAL A 196 -14.95 -4.17 -2.17
C VAL A 196 -14.88 -3.54 -3.55
N THR A 197 -14.52 -2.27 -3.59
CA THR A 197 -14.30 -1.51 -4.81
C THR A 197 -12.91 -1.80 -5.39
N HIS A 198 -12.83 -2.14 -6.68
CA HIS A 198 -11.58 -2.52 -7.34
C HIS A 198 -11.25 -1.64 -8.55
N SER A 199 -9.97 -1.28 -8.72
CA SER A 199 -9.42 -0.67 -9.94
C SER A 199 -9.23 -1.72 -11.04
N ASN A 200 -10.31 -2.04 -11.73
CA ASN A 200 -10.39 -3.21 -12.59
C ASN A 200 -11.41 -3.03 -13.72
N ALA A 201 -11.13 -3.57 -14.89
CA ALA A 201 -12.05 -3.66 -16.01
C ALA A 201 -11.96 -5.06 -16.64
N GLU A 202 -13.08 -5.63 -17.05
CA GLU A 202 -13.16 -6.91 -17.79
C GLU A 202 -12.30 -8.03 -17.16
N GLU A 203 -12.38 -8.20 -15.84
CA GLU A 203 -11.56 -9.14 -15.06
C GLU A 203 -10.05 -8.94 -15.18
N ALA A 204 -9.61 -7.74 -15.58
CA ALA A 204 -8.20 -7.35 -15.64
C ALA A 204 -7.91 -6.16 -14.74
N ARG A 205 -6.74 -6.16 -14.08
CA ARG A 205 -6.21 -4.99 -13.36
C ARG A 205 -6.10 -3.80 -14.30
N VAL A 206 -6.37 -2.61 -13.78
CA VAL A 206 -5.95 -1.36 -14.40
C VAL A 206 -5.06 -0.60 -13.41
N SER A 207 -3.75 -0.68 -13.63
CA SER A 207 -2.76 0.08 -12.85
C SER A 207 -2.74 1.55 -13.26
N ALA A 208 -2.06 2.39 -12.48
CA ALA A 208 -1.85 3.79 -12.84
C ALA A 208 -1.15 3.94 -14.20
N ALA A 209 -0.16 3.11 -14.51
CA ALA A 209 0.50 3.14 -15.82
C ALA A 209 -0.48 2.75 -16.95
N MET A 210 -1.30 1.72 -16.76
CA MET A 210 -2.29 1.29 -17.75
C MET A 210 -3.36 2.38 -18.00
N GLY A 211 -3.81 3.06 -16.94
CA GLY A 211 -4.83 4.10 -17.05
C GLY A 211 -4.29 5.44 -17.57
N TYR A 212 -3.11 5.86 -17.13
CA TYR A 212 -2.57 7.19 -17.44
C TYR A 212 -1.51 7.21 -18.54
N LEU A 213 -0.75 6.13 -18.71
CA LEU A 213 0.29 6.02 -19.75
C LEU A 213 -0.17 5.09 -20.88
N ASP A 214 -1.41 5.31 -21.31
CA ASP A 214 -2.03 4.62 -22.43
C ASP A 214 -1.33 4.90 -23.76
N THR A 215 -1.75 4.22 -24.82
CA THR A 215 -1.16 4.35 -26.16
C THR A 215 -1.13 5.80 -26.66
N GLU A 216 -2.20 6.56 -26.42
CA GLU A 216 -2.26 7.95 -26.90
C GLU A 216 -1.36 8.88 -26.09
N THR A 217 -1.27 8.70 -24.80
CA THR A 217 -0.34 9.45 -23.94
C THR A 217 1.12 9.19 -24.33
N ARG A 218 1.46 7.93 -24.58
CA ARG A 218 2.84 7.54 -24.98
C ARG A 218 3.26 8.04 -26.37
N LYS A 219 2.32 8.36 -27.26
CA LYS A 219 2.61 8.96 -28.58
C LYS A 219 2.97 10.44 -28.50
N ARG A 220 2.79 11.11 -27.38
CA ARG A 220 3.09 12.54 -27.23
C ARG A 220 4.59 12.79 -27.44
N PRO A 221 5.00 13.65 -28.38
CA PRO A 221 6.42 13.87 -28.71
C PRO A 221 7.19 14.58 -27.58
N ASN A 222 6.49 15.20 -26.66
CA ASN A 222 7.02 15.93 -25.51
C ASN A 222 7.08 15.09 -24.21
N LEU A 223 6.74 13.79 -24.27
CA LEU A 223 6.85 12.85 -23.15
C LEU A 223 7.90 11.78 -23.46
N THR A 224 8.89 11.65 -22.60
CA THR A 224 9.86 10.55 -22.60
C THR A 224 9.66 9.69 -21.37
N ILE A 225 9.43 8.38 -21.55
CA ILE A 225 9.37 7.40 -20.46
C ILE A 225 10.63 6.54 -20.54
N SER A 226 11.53 6.71 -19.58
CA SER A 226 12.81 5.99 -19.50
C SER A 226 12.71 4.96 -18.36
N THR A 227 12.45 3.72 -18.73
CA THR A 227 12.43 2.56 -17.79
C THR A 227 13.83 1.97 -17.66
N ASN A 228 14.04 1.09 -16.65
CA ASN A 228 15.38 0.61 -16.26
C ASN A 228 16.37 1.76 -16.01
N THR A 229 15.84 2.90 -15.57
CA THR A 229 16.57 4.14 -15.33
C THR A 229 16.51 4.48 -13.84
N GLN A 230 17.57 4.14 -13.13
CA GLN A 230 17.64 4.37 -11.68
C GLN A 230 18.34 5.70 -11.39
N VAL A 231 17.61 6.65 -10.82
CA VAL A 231 18.18 7.93 -10.37
C VAL A 231 19.11 7.71 -9.18
N LYS A 232 20.31 8.28 -9.26
CA LYS A 232 21.40 8.16 -8.28
C LYS A 232 21.40 9.33 -7.31
N SER A 233 21.33 10.55 -7.86
CA SER A 233 21.39 11.80 -7.08
C SER A 233 20.61 12.91 -7.76
N LEU A 234 20.20 13.88 -6.95
CA LEU A 234 19.72 15.18 -7.41
C LEU A 234 20.92 16.10 -7.70
N LEU A 235 20.79 16.96 -8.69
CA LEU A 235 21.78 17.96 -9.06
C LEU A 235 21.36 19.32 -8.54
N PHE A 236 22.26 19.97 -7.82
CA PHE A 236 22.03 21.30 -7.24
C PHE A 236 23.03 22.34 -7.73
N GLU A 237 22.56 23.56 -7.96
CA GLU A 237 23.34 24.79 -8.09
C GLU A 237 22.92 25.71 -6.95
N GLY A 238 23.73 25.75 -5.87
CA GLY A 238 23.34 26.34 -4.60
C GLY A 238 22.14 25.61 -4.00
N THR A 239 21.01 26.29 -3.82
CA THR A 239 19.74 25.71 -3.35
C THR A 239 18.75 25.38 -4.47
N GLN A 240 19.11 25.63 -5.73
CA GLN A 240 18.30 25.31 -6.90
C GLN A 240 18.57 23.88 -7.35
N CYS A 241 17.55 23.02 -7.34
CA CYS A 241 17.60 21.72 -8.00
C CYS A 241 17.49 21.92 -9.51
N VAL A 242 18.48 21.43 -10.27
CA VAL A 242 18.59 21.66 -11.73
C VAL A 242 18.54 20.36 -12.55
N GLY A 243 18.36 19.21 -11.90
CA GLY A 243 18.29 17.94 -12.60
C GLY A 243 18.61 16.73 -11.73
N VAL A 244 18.96 15.63 -12.39
CA VAL A 244 19.33 14.35 -11.77
C VAL A 244 20.49 13.68 -12.48
N THR A 245 21.27 12.87 -11.76
CA THR A 245 22.11 11.84 -12.37
C THR A 245 21.41 10.49 -12.26
N ALA A 246 21.48 9.69 -13.32
CA ALA A 246 20.83 8.39 -13.35
C ALA A 246 21.74 7.33 -14.00
N ARG A 247 21.52 6.07 -13.65
CA ARG A 247 22.09 4.89 -14.31
C ARG A 247 21.10 4.40 -15.36
N VAL A 248 21.50 4.49 -16.64
CA VAL A 248 20.73 4.02 -17.79
C VAL A 248 21.58 3.01 -18.54
N ASP A 249 21.10 1.78 -18.68
CA ASP A 249 21.84 0.68 -19.37
C ASP A 249 23.30 0.55 -18.93
N GLY A 250 23.54 0.65 -17.62
CA GLY A 250 24.87 0.54 -17.02
C GLY A 250 25.75 1.78 -17.15
N LYS A 251 25.28 2.87 -17.77
CA LYS A 251 26.01 4.14 -17.92
C LYS A 251 25.42 5.24 -17.05
N ASP A 252 26.26 6.12 -16.56
CA ASP A 252 25.82 7.29 -15.83
C ASP A 252 25.47 8.40 -16.83
N VAL A 253 24.27 8.96 -16.68
CA VAL A 253 23.72 10.01 -17.53
C VAL A 253 23.20 11.14 -16.66
N GLU A 254 23.45 12.38 -17.09
CA GLU A 254 22.91 13.57 -16.46
C GLU A 254 21.70 14.07 -17.26
N PHE A 255 20.60 14.34 -16.56
CA PHE A 255 19.41 14.98 -17.11
C PHE A 255 19.16 16.30 -16.39
N ARG A 256 18.99 17.38 -17.13
CA ARG A 256 18.69 18.70 -16.60
C ARG A 256 17.23 19.08 -16.80
N ALA A 257 16.64 19.76 -15.80
CA ALA A 257 15.26 20.24 -15.85
C ALA A 257 15.07 21.54 -15.08
N ARG A 258 14.01 22.24 -15.42
CA ARG A 258 13.52 23.38 -14.65
C ARG A 258 13.02 22.96 -13.26
N GLU A 259 12.35 21.81 -13.17
CA GLU A 259 11.82 21.26 -11.94
C GLU A 259 11.95 19.73 -11.90
N VAL A 260 12.36 19.19 -10.75
CA VAL A 260 12.40 17.76 -10.47
C VAL A 260 11.27 17.42 -9.50
N ILE A 261 10.52 16.33 -9.79
CA ILE A 261 9.41 15.86 -8.96
C ILE A 261 9.72 14.45 -8.50
N LEU A 262 9.98 14.27 -7.21
CA LEU A 262 10.16 12.95 -6.60
C LEU A 262 8.79 12.28 -6.44
N SER A 263 8.66 11.09 -7.02
CA SER A 263 7.46 10.24 -6.98
C SER A 263 7.85 8.77 -6.74
N SER A 264 8.93 8.56 -5.95
CA SER A 264 9.54 7.26 -5.69
C SER A 264 8.92 6.51 -4.50
N GLY A 265 7.83 7.04 -3.94
CA GLY A 265 7.11 6.48 -2.80
C GLY A 265 7.75 6.76 -1.45
N ALA A 266 7.05 6.42 -0.37
CA ALA A 266 7.37 6.82 0.99
C ALA A 266 8.69 6.26 1.56
N ILE A 267 9.33 5.32 0.87
CA ILE A 267 10.64 4.78 1.26
C ILE A 267 11.77 5.43 0.48
N HIS A 268 11.63 5.56 -0.85
CA HIS A 268 12.74 6.04 -1.68
C HIS A 268 12.73 7.57 -1.89
N SER A 269 11.58 8.26 -1.83
CA SER A 269 11.54 9.73 -1.92
C SER A 269 12.31 10.41 -0.78
N PRO A 270 12.11 10.06 0.51
CA PRO A 270 12.96 10.61 1.57
C PRO A 270 14.42 10.19 1.43
N ALA A 271 14.72 8.98 0.95
CA ALA A 271 16.10 8.55 0.71
C ALA A 271 16.81 9.40 -0.35
N HIS A 272 16.13 9.84 -1.40
CA HIS A 272 16.66 10.80 -2.38
C HIS A 272 16.94 12.17 -1.75
N LEU A 273 16.03 12.67 -0.91
CA LEU A 273 16.25 13.93 -0.18
C LEU A 273 17.46 13.86 0.76
N LEU A 274 17.55 12.78 1.55
CA LEU A 274 18.66 12.57 2.48
C LEU A 274 20.01 12.51 1.75
N ARG A 275 20.12 11.75 0.64
CA ARG A 275 21.35 11.69 -0.17
C ARG A 275 21.72 13.03 -0.78
N ALA A 276 20.76 13.90 -1.00
CA ALA A 276 20.97 15.26 -1.53
C ALA A 276 21.30 16.29 -0.45
N GLY A 277 21.47 15.89 0.81
CA GLY A 277 21.76 16.81 1.92
C GLY A 277 20.52 17.56 2.43
N ILE A 278 19.32 17.03 2.18
CA ILE A 278 18.06 17.60 2.66
C ILE A 278 17.50 16.66 3.72
N GLY A 279 17.55 17.05 4.99
CA GLY A 279 17.08 16.20 6.07
C GLY A 279 17.59 16.57 7.45
N PRO A 280 17.44 15.65 8.44
CA PRO A 280 17.92 15.83 9.81
C PRO A 280 19.43 16.08 9.87
N VAL A 281 19.83 17.20 10.44
CA VAL A 281 21.25 17.63 10.47
C VAL A 281 22.14 16.60 11.14
N GLY A 282 21.69 15.98 12.23
CA GLY A 282 22.44 14.94 12.94
C GLY A 282 22.76 13.76 12.03
N HIS A 283 21.75 13.21 11.35
CA HIS A 283 21.90 12.07 10.44
C HIS A 283 22.78 12.41 9.22
N LEU A 284 22.62 13.60 8.63
CA LEU A 284 23.44 14.01 7.49
C LEU A 284 24.93 14.10 7.88
N ARG A 285 25.23 14.64 9.07
CA ARG A 285 26.61 14.69 9.60
C ARG A 285 27.19 13.31 9.86
N GLU A 286 26.43 12.39 10.44
CA GLU A 286 26.84 10.99 10.63
C GLU A 286 27.20 10.32 9.30
N MET A 287 26.46 10.62 8.24
CA MET A 287 26.73 10.12 6.89
C MET A 287 27.84 10.88 6.14
N GLY A 288 28.38 11.96 6.68
CA GLY A 288 29.36 12.81 5.99
C GLY A 288 28.75 13.57 4.80
N ILE A 289 27.43 13.80 4.78
CA ILE A 289 26.72 14.49 3.70
C ILE A 289 26.63 15.98 4.03
N PRO A 290 27.07 16.89 3.13
CA PRO A 290 26.88 18.33 3.30
C PRO A 290 25.40 18.69 3.40
N VAL A 291 25.05 19.59 4.34
CA VAL A 291 23.66 20.03 4.52
C VAL A 291 23.32 21.09 3.47
N VAL A 292 22.35 20.78 2.62
CA VAL A 292 21.73 21.72 1.65
C VAL A 292 20.52 22.40 2.29
N SER A 293 19.67 21.63 2.97
CA SER A 293 18.52 22.15 3.73
C SER A 293 18.28 21.32 5.00
N ALA A 294 18.25 21.99 6.15
CA ALA A 294 17.96 21.35 7.43
C ALA A 294 16.45 21.13 7.59
N LEU A 295 15.97 19.94 7.28
CA LEU A 295 14.57 19.54 7.39
C LEU A 295 14.45 18.30 8.28
N GLU A 296 14.18 18.49 9.56
CA GLU A 296 14.12 17.40 10.56
C GLU A 296 13.02 16.37 10.28
N GLY A 297 11.98 16.72 9.51
CA GLY A 297 10.88 15.82 9.17
C GLY A 297 11.18 14.80 8.07
N VAL A 298 12.26 14.93 7.31
CA VAL A 298 12.58 14.01 6.21
C VAL A 298 12.88 12.62 6.76
N GLY A 299 12.15 11.63 6.26
CA GLY A 299 12.25 10.25 6.68
C GLY A 299 11.59 9.95 8.04
N GLN A 300 11.04 10.96 8.73
CA GLN A 300 10.42 10.78 10.03
C GLN A 300 8.91 10.49 9.91
N ARG A 301 8.36 9.85 10.97
CA ARG A 301 6.94 9.51 11.07
C ARG A 301 6.44 8.63 9.93
N LEU A 302 7.23 7.66 9.50
CA LEU A 302 6.78 6.59 8.62
C LEU A 302 5.58 5.88 9.28
N MET A 303 4.50 5.78 8.54
CA MET A 303 3.27 5.10 8.96
C MET A 303 2.89 3.99 7.99
N ASP A 304 2.23 2.98 8.52
CA ASP A 304 1.49 1.94 7.78
C ASP A 304 0.31 1.50 8.66
N HIS A 305 -0.69 0.82 8.11
CA HIS A 305 -1.79 0.24 8.86
C HIS A 305 -1.37 -1.10 9.45
N PRO A 306 -1.24 -1.24 10.78
CA PRO A 306 -0.96 -2.52 11.42
C PRO A 306 -2.09 -3.51 11.20
N SER A 307 -1.75 -4.75 10.88
CA SER A 307 -2.72 -5.80 10.58
C SER A 307 -2.40 -7.13 11.25
N ILE A 308 -3.45 -7.94 11.42
CA ILE A 308 -3.41 -9.30 11.91
C ILE A 308 -4.43 -10.16 11.16
N SER A 309 -4.15 -11.43 10.97
CA SER A 309 -5.05 -12.34 10.26
C SER A 309 -5.56 -13.46 11.18
N LEU A 310 -6.86 -13.68 11.11
CA LEU A 310 -7.50 -14.92 11.54
C LEU A 310 -7.82 -15.73 10.28
N SER A 311 -7.19 -16.89 10.12
CA SER A 311 -7.37 -17.75 8.96
C SER A 311 -8.14 -19.02 9.30
N SER A 312 -8.68 -19.67 8.26
CA SER A 312 -9.40 -20.92 8.38
C SER A 312 -9.30 -21.75 7.11
N PHE A 313 -9.43 -23.06 7.23
CA PHE A 313 -9.54 -23.95 6.08
C PHE A 313 -10.93 -23.81 5.45
N ILE A 314 -10.98 -23.66 4.12
CA ILE A 314 -12.23 -23.55 3.34
C ILE A 314 -12.62 -24.94 2.82
N ARG A 315 -13.86 -25.37 3.11
CA ARG A 315 -14.42 -26.60 2.53
C ARG A 315 -14.54 -26.49 1.01
N ARG A 316 -14.35 -27.58 0.29
CA ARG A 316 -14.29 -27.61 -1.20
C ARG A 316 -15.38 -26.81 -1.89
N GLY A 317 -16.63 -26.95 -1.46
CA GLY A 317 -17.78 -26.28 -2.07
C GLY A 317 -17.88 -24.77 -1.81
N ALA A 318 -16.97 -24.20 -0.99
CA ALA A 318 -17.00 -22.78 -0.62
C ALA A 318 -15.78 -21.99 -1.11
N ARG A 319 -14.85 -22.63 -1.82
CA ARG A 319 -13.64 -22.03 -2.41
C ARG A 319 -13.97 -21.12 -3.59
N MET A 320 -12.92 -20.59 -4.21
CA MET A 320 -13.05 -19.77 -5.43
C MET A 320 -13.92 -20.47 -6.47
N ASN A 321 -14.75 -19.68 -7.14
CA ASN A 321 -15.63 -20.11 -8.23
C ASN A 321 -15.11 -19.60 -9.58
N GLU A 322 -15.83 -19.89 -10.66
CA GLU A 322 -15.46 -19.53 -12.03
C GLU A 322 -15.80 -18.09 -12.43
N HIS A 323 -16.61 -17.38 -11.62
CA HIS A 323 -17.12 -16.06 -11.98
C HIS A 323 -16.05 -14.96 -11.90
N THR A 324 -15.05 -15.13 -11.04
CA THR A 324 -13.97 -14.17 -10.88
C THR A 324 -12.70 -14.81 -10.32
N ARG A 325 -11.55 -14.28 -10.73
CA ARG A 325 -10.25 -14.62 -10.16
C ARG A 325 -9.91 -13.74 -8.96
N ARG A 326 -10.65 -12.65 -8.73
CA ARG A 326 -10.45 -11.77 -7.56
C ARG A 326 -10.77 -12.52 -6.29
N HIS A 327 -9.98 -12.32 -5.26
CA HIS A 327 -10.03 -13.13 -4.02
C HIS A 327 -10.50 -12.35 -2.78
N ILE A 328 -10.69 -11.04 -2.92
CA ILE A 328 -11.25 -10.16 -1.90
C ILE A 328 -12.57 -9.62 -2.45
N HIS A 329 -13.70 -10.13 -1.94
CA HIS A 329 -15.02 -9.77 -2.43
C HIS A 329 -15.70 -8.77 -1.51
N LEU A 330 -15.51 -8.94 -0.20
CA LEU A 330 -16.21 -8.26 0.86
C LEU A 330 -15.22 -7.57 1.78
N GLY A 331 -15.56 -6.34 2.16
CA GLY A 331 -14.91 -5.59 3.24
C GLY A 331 -15.88 -5.34 4.38
N ILE A 332 -15.34 -5.19 5.58
CA ILE A 332 -16.08 -4.80 6.78
C ILE A 332 -15.40 -3.57 7.35
N ARG A 333 -16.13 -2.49 7.56
CA ARG A 333 -15.69 -1.31 8.31
C ARG A 333 -16.47 -1.27 9.61
N TYR A 334 -15.78 -1.08 10.73
CA TYR A 334 -16.43 -0.99 12.03
C TYR A 334 -15.65 -0.08 12.97
N SER A 335 -16.34 0.38 14.00
CA SER A 335 -15.76 1.20 15.05
C SER A 335 -15.27 0.33 16.19
N SER A 336 -14.11 0.67 16.76
CA SER A 336 -13.62 0.05 18.01
C SER A 336 -14.39 0.51 19.23
N ASP A 337 -15.09 1.65 19.12
CA ASP A 337 -15.81 2.33 20.19
C ASP A 337 -14.94 2.72 21.40
N MET A 338 -13.64 2.80 21.20
CA MET A 338 -12.71 3.27 22.23
C MET A 338 -12.83 4.80 22.39
N PRO A 339 -12.75 5.33 23.62
CA PRO A 339 -12.81 6.76 23.87
C PRO A 339 -11.77 7.57 23.08
N GLY A 340 -12.20 8.65 22.41
CA GLY A 340 -11.33 9.53 21.64
C GLY A 340 -10.89 8.99 20.28
N ILE A 341 -11.40 7.84 19.85
CA ILE A 341 -11.15 7.24 18.55
C ILE A 341 -12.33 7.56 17.60
N PRO A 342 -12.08 8.02 16.36
CA PRO A 342 -13.16 8.28 15.41
C PRO A 342 -13.86 7.00 14.98
N LYS A 343 -15.10 7.12 14.50
CA LYS A 343 -15.85 5.99 13.94
C LYS A 343 -15.21 5.46 12.66
N GLY A 344 -15.40 4.16 12.37
CA GLY A 344 -14.86 3.51 11.18
C GLY A 344 -13.35 3.28 11.22
N ASP A 345 -12.76 3.28 12.42
CA ASP A 345 -11.32 3.18 12.64
C ASP A 345 -10.71 1.79 12.37
N MET A 346 -11.55 0.78 12.14
CA MET A 346 -11.13 -0.60 11.88
C MET A 346 -11.66 -1.09 10.53
N PHE A 347 -10.87 -1.94 9.87
CA PHE A 347 -11.24 -2.55 8.59
C PHE A 347 -10.90 -4.04 8.57
N VAL A 348 -11.74 -4.84 7.88
CA VAL A 348 -11.44 -6.24 7.59
C VAL A 348 -11.55 -6.47 6.09
N ALA A 349 -10.49 -6.97 5.48
CA ALA A 349 -10.56 -7.53 4.14
C ALA A 349 -10.86 -9.03 4.25
N VAL A 350 -11.95 -9.47 3.62
CA VAL A 350 -12.34 -10.89 3.58
C VAL A 350 -11.66 -11.55 2.40
N VAL A 351 -10.62 -12.33 2.71
CA VAL A 351 -9.77 -12.99 1.72
C VAL A 351 -10.23 -14.42 1.54
N SER A 352 -10.76 -14.77 0.36
CA SER A 352 -11.26 -16.13 0.04
C SER A 352 -10.21 -17.04 -0.59
N LYS A 353 -8.99 -16.55 -0.79
CA LYS A 353 -7.84 -17.29 -1.32
C LYS A 353 -6.56 -16.59 -0.87
N SER A 354 -5.78 -17.24 -0.01
CA SER A 354 -4.61 -16.59 0.64
C SER A 354 -3.35 -16.55 -0.23
N ALA A 355 -3.21 -17.46 -1.21
CA ALA A 355 -2.05 -17.50 -2.11
C ALA A 355 -2.39 -18.11 -3.48
N TRP A 356 -1.48 -17.96 -4.45
CA TRP A 356 -1.66 -18.44 -5.84
C TRP A 356 -1.65 -19.97 -5.97
N HIS A 357 -1.05 -20.69 -5.03
CA HIS A 357 -0.85 -22.14 -5.06
C HIS A 357 -2.00 -22.91 -4.38
N ALA A 358 -2.03 -24.22 -4.57
CA ALA A 358 -3.13 -25.09 -4.15
C ALA A 358 -3.50 -24.99 -2.65
N VAL A 359 -2.53 -24.88 -1.74
CA VAL A 359 -2.80 -24.65 -0.31
C VAL A 359 -3.46 -23.28 -0.10
N GLY A 360 -3.02 -22.24 -0.84
CA GLY A 360 -3.62 -20.91 -0.74
C GLY A 360 -5.09 -20.87 -1.15
N GLU A 361 -5.51 -21.74 -2.07
CA GLU A 361 -6.93 -21.89 -2.45
C GLU A 361 -7.81 -22.53 -1.37
N GLN A 362 -7.18 -23.18 -0.40
CA GLN A 362 -7.85 -23.87 0.70
C GLN A 362 -7.92 -23.02 1.98
N ILE A 363 -7.26 -21.86 2.01
CA ILE A 363 -7.16 -21.01 3.20
C ILE A 363 -7.83 -19.66 2.94
N ALA A 364 -8.82 -19.34 3.75
CA ALA A 364 -9.40 -18.02 3.86
C ALA A 364 -8.75 -17.23 5.01
N SER A 365 -8.89 -15.91 4.97
CA SER A 365 -8.46 -15.04 6.05
C SER A 365 -9.41 -13.87 6.26
N LEU A 366 -9.68 -13.55 7.51
CA LEU A 366 -10.23 -12.29 7.96
C LEU A 366 -9.03 -11.40 8.31
N LEU A 367 -8.54 -10.63 7.33
CA LEU A 367 -7.40 -9.73 7.49
C LEU A 367 -7.89 -8.44 8.13
N THR A 368 -7.72 -8.33 9.43
CA THR A 368 -8.10 -7.17 10.23
C THR A 368 -6.95 -6.19 10.29
N PHE A 369 -7.18 -4.94 9.95
CA PHE A 369 -6.21 -3.86 10.11
C PHE A 369 -6.83 -2.60 10.70
N ILE A 370 -5.98 -1.81 11.31
CA ILE A 370 -6.36 -0.53 11.88
C ILE A 370 -6.42 0.49 10.75
N ASN A 371 -7.61 0.99 10.48
CA ASN A 371 -7.82 2.03 9.48
C ASN A 371 -7.23 3.38 9.93
N ARG A 372 -7.47 3.75 11.20
CA ARG A 372 -6.91 4.96 11.81
C ARG A 372 -5.84 4.58 12.83
N THR A 373 -4.57 4.53 12.40
CA THR A 373 -3.43 4.22 13.28
C THR A 373 -2.90 5.45 14.01
N TYR A 374 -2.33 5.23 15.20
CA TYR A 374 -1.67 6.24 16.03
C TYR A 374 -0.16 5.99 16.20
N SER A 375 0.35 4.87 15.71
CA SER A 375 1.79 4.58 15.70
C SER A 375 2.50 5.44 14.65
N GLU A 376 3.07 6.57 15.07
CA GLU A 376 3.71 7.59 14.23
C GLU A 376 5.24 7.67 14.45
N THR A 377 5.86 6.65 15.02
CA THR A 377 7.30 6.69 15.40
C THR A 377 8.21 6.00 14.38
N GLY A 378 7.65 5.57 13.25
CA GLY A 378 8.43 4.95 12.18
C GLY A 378 9.39 5.93 11.51
N GLN A 379 10.45 5.39 10.86
CA GLN A 379 11.46 6.21 10.19
C GLN A 379 12.12 5.52 9.00
N VAL A 380 12.63 6.35 8.10
CA VAL A 380 13.50 5.98 6.98
C VAL A 380 14.81 6.73 7.13
N LYS A 381 15.94 6.03 7.16
CA LYS A 381 17.29 6.60 7.25
C LYS A 381 18.20 6.00 6.19
N LEU A 382 19.26 6.67 5.83
CA LEU A 382 20.31 6.07 5.00
C LEU A 382 21.10 5.04 5.80
N ALA A 383 21.34 3.88 5.19
CA ALA A 383 22.29 2.89 5.69
C ALA A 383 23.72 3.28 5.33
N THR A 384 23.90 3.81 4.13
CA THR A 384 25.18 4.30 3.57
C THR A 384 24.91 5.43 2.57
N THR A 385 25.94 6.09 2.09
CA THR A 385 25.88 7.09 1.01
C THR A 385 25.75 6.45 -0.37
N ASP A 386 25.98 5.14 -0.52
CA ASP A 386 25.84 4.44 -1.78
C ASP A 386 24.37 4.38 -2.20
N TRP A 387 24.06 4.96 -3.35
CA TRP A 387 22.72 5.02 -3.92
C TRP A 387 22.10 3.65 -4.24
N ARG A 388 22.93 2.58 -4.35
CA ARG A 388 22.51 1.20 -4.58
C ARG A 388 22.02 0.51 -3.31
N SER A 389 22.43 1.03 -2.15
CA SER A 389 22.01 0.46 -0.87
C SER A 389 20.61 0.90 -0.51
N GLU A 390 19.79 -0.08 -0.10
CA GLU A 390 18.46 0.20 0.43
C GLU A 390 18.56 1.00 1.75
N PRO A 391 17.61 1.89 2.02
CA PRO A 391 17.57 2.60 3.29
C PRO A 391 17.23 1.66 4.46
N ILE A 392 17.57 2.08 5.68
CA ILE A 392 17.04 1.49 6.91
C ILE A 392 15.60 1.95 7.06
N VAL A 393 14.68 0.99 7.21
CA VAL A 393 13.25 1.26 7.35
C VAL A 393 12.73 0.61 8.62
N GLU A 394 12.20 1.42 9.52
CA GLU A 394 11.67 1.00 10.81
C GLU A 394 10.24 1.51 10.93
N PHE A 395 9.26 0.60 10.88
CA PHE A 395 7.85 0.98 10.99
C PHE A 395 7.42 1.24 12.42
N ASN A 396 8.02 0.55 13.39
CA ASN A 396 7.65 0.63 14.80
C ASN A 396 6.12 0.46 15.01
N LEU A 397 5.55 -0.54 14.33
CA LEU A 397 4.11 -0.84 14.45
C LEU A 397 3.76 -1.13 15.90
N LEU A 398 2.56 -0.71 16.30
CA LEU A 398 2.05 -0.88 17.68
C LEU A 398 2.89 -0.12 18.72
N SER A 399 3.59 0.94 18.34
CA SER A 399 4.26 1.83 19.29
C SER A 399 3.29 2.66 20.13
N ASP A 400 2.06 2.82 19.67
CA ASP A 400 0.94 3.36 20.46
C ASP A 400 0.05 2.23 20.96
N LYS A 401 -0.20 2.19 22.28
CA LYS A 401 -0.98 1.13 22.92
C LYS A 401 -2.41 1.04 22.38
N ARG A 402 -3.00 2.15 21.94
CA ARG A 402 -4.34 2.17 21.32
C ARG A 402 -4.42 1.28 20.10
N ASP A 403 -3.34 1.17 19.33
CA ASP A 403 -3.26 0.31 18.14
C ASP A 403 -3.24 -1.17 18.55
N LEU A 404 -2.48 -1.53 19.58
CA LEU A 404 -2.45 -2.89 20.12
C LEU A 404 -3.81 -3.33 20.65
N ASP A 405 -4.42 -2.51 21.54
CA ASP A 405 -5.70 -2.82 22.18
C ASP A 405 -6.81 -3.04 21.14
N ARG A 406 -6.80 -2.25 20.05
CA ARG A 406 -7.77 -2.41 18.94
C ARG A 406 -7.53 -3.67 18.14
N LEU A 407 -6.29 -4.07 17.90
CA LEU A 407 -6.03 -5.36 17.23
C LEU A 407 -6.42 -6.54 18.13
N MET A 408 -6.22 -6.47 19.45
CA MET A 408 -6.65 -7.51 20.37
C MET A 408 -8.18 -7.67 20.38
N THR A 409 -8.90 -6.57 20.56
CA THR A 409 -10.38 -6.58 20.49
C THR A 409 -10.90 -6.95 19.12
N GLY A 410 -10.27 -6.47 18.07
CA GLY A 410 -10.58 -6.79 16.67
C GLY A 410 -10.41 -8.27 16.36
N PHE A 411 -9.33 -8.90 16.84
CA PHE A 411 -9.11 -10.33 16.68
C PHE A 411 -10.22 -11.15 17.36
N LYS A 412 -10.58 -10.82 18.62
CA LYS A 412 -11.68 -11.47 19.35
C LYS A 412 -13.03 -11.29 18.63
N LYS A 413 -13.31 -10.10 18.11
CA LYS A 413 -14.52 -9.81 17.33
C LYS A 413 -14.58 -10.66 16.06
N MET A 414 -13.48 -10.78 15.34
CA MET A 414 -13.41 -11.64 14.14
C MET A 414 -13.47 -13.13 14.49
N ALA A 415 -12.93 -13.54 15.62
CA ALA A 415 -13.07 -14.91 16.11
C ALA A 415 -14.55 -15.26 16.43
N ALA A 416 -15.29 -14.36 17.05
CA ALA A 416 -16.72 -14.53 17.27
C ALA A 416 -17.49 -14.66 15.94
N LEU A 417 -17.16 -13.83 14.95
CA LEU A 417 -17.73 -13.94 13.61
C LEU A 417 -17.38 -15.28 12.94
N GLN A 418 -16.11 -15.70 13.01
CA GLN A 418 -15.61 -16.97 12.45
C GLN A 418 -16.29 -18.20 13.09
N LEU A 419 -16.67 -18.12 14.35
CA LEU A 419 -17.35 -19.18 15.07
C LEU A 419 -18.89 -19.18 14.89
N SER A 420 -19.44 -18.27 14.10
CA SER A 420 -20.87 -18.21 13.79
C SER A 420 -21.33 -19.40 12.93
N ALA A 421 -22.62 -19.70 12.95
CA ALA A 421 -23.19 -20.82 12.21
C ALA A 421 -22.93 -20.73 10.68
N PRO A 422 -23.09 -19.59 10.00
CA PRO A 422 -22.79 -19.48 8.57
C PRO A 422 -21.34 -19.87 8.24
N LEU A 423 -20.38 -19.38 9.01
CA LEU A 423 -18.97 -19.67 8.74
C LEU A 423 -18.57 -21.10 9.11
N LYS A 424 -19.08 -21.64 10.22
CA LYS A 424 -18.91 -23.07 10.56
C LYS A 424 -19.46 -24.03 9.49
N ALA A 425 -20.43 -23.60 8.69
CA ALA A 425 -20.96 -24.41 7.60
C ALA A 425 -19.98 -24.54 6.42
N VAL A 426 -19.05 -23.59 6.23
CA VAL A 426 -18.18 -23.51 5.05
C VAL A 426 -16.69 -23.57 5.37
N THR A 427 -16.31 -23.45 6.64
CA THR A 427 -14.89 -23.46 7.10
C THR A 427 -14.67 -24.43 8.23
N ASP A 428 -13.40 -24.82 8.41
CA ASP A 428 -12.90 -25.65 9.52
C ASP A 428 -11.60 -25.07 10.07
N ASN A 429 -11.22 -25.53 11.26
CA ASN A 429 -9.91 -25.30 11.89
C ASN A 429 -9.46 -23.83 11.81
N PRO A 430 -10.12 -22.88 12.49
CA PRO A 430 -9.63 -21.51 12.59
C PRO A 430 -8.27 -21.46 13.30
N PHE A 431 -7.38 -20.59 12.85
CA PHE A 431 -6.05 -20.43 13.41
C PHE A 431 -5.52 -19.00 13.29
N PRO A 432 -4.72 -18.53 14.26
CA PRO A 432 -4.02 -17.26 14.18
C PRO A 432 -2.93 -17.36 13.10
N ALA A 433 -3.01 -16.51 12.08
CA ALA A 433 -2.11 -16.57 10.94
C ALA A 433 -1.07 -15.45 10.97
N SER A 434 0.17 -15.78 10.62
CA SER A 434 1.25 -14.81 10.45
C SER A 434 1.81 -14.88 9.03
N TYR A 435 2.26 -13.74 8.51
CA TYR A 435 2.99 -13.67 7.23
C TYR A 435 4.47 -13.91 7.48
N SER A 436 4.79 -15.14 7.90
CA SER A 436 6.13 -15.57 8.29
C SER A 436 7.05 -15.80 7.10
N ASP A 437 8.36 -15.92 7.36
CA ASP A 437 9.34 -16.26 6.31
C ASP A 437 9.08 -17.62 5.66
N ARG A 438 8.49 -18.57 6.38
CA ARG A 438 8.02 -19.85 5.84
C ARG A 438 6.93 -19.63 4.79
N VAL A 439 5.91 -18.86 5.13
CA VAL A 439 4.80 -18.51 4.22
C VAL A 439 5.33 -17.79 2.98
N ARG A 440 6.25 -16.83 3.17
CA ARG A 440 6.88 -16.10 2.06
C ARG A 440 7.67 -17.00 1.13
N LYS A 441 8.48 -17.91 1.67
CA LYS A 441 9.26 -18.88 0.86
C LYS A 441 8.37 -19.77 0.00
N ILE A 442 7.25 -20.24 0.54
CA ILE A 442 6.27 -21.05 -0.20
C ILE A 442 5.47 -20.18 -1.19
N GLY A 443 5.24 -18.90 -0.87
CA GLY A 443 4.55 -17.94 -1.72
C GLY A 443 5.28 -17.59 -3.02
N VAL A 444 6.61 -17.75 -3.10
CA VAL A 444 7.37 -17.46 -4.33
C VAL A 444 6.90 -18.33 -5.49
N VAL A 445 6.58 -17.71 -6.62
CA VAL A 445 6.07 -18.38 -7.83
C VAL A 445 7.18 -19.18 -8.50
N ASN A 446 7.13 -20.52 -8.36
CA ASN A 446 8.03 -21.45 -9.03
C ASN A 446 7.45 -22.87 -9.07
N ASN A 447 7.99 -23.74 -9.94
CA ASN A 447 7.51 -25.12 -10.13
C ASN A 447 7.69 -26.00 -8.88
N LYS A 448 8.75 -25.78 -8.09
CA LYS A 448 8.98 -26.52 -6.84
C LYS A 448 7.87 -26.25 -5.83
N ASN A 449 7.56 -24.98 -5.59
CA ASN A 449 6.48 -24.59 -4.67
C ASN A 449 5.11 -25.03 -5.18
N LYS A 450 4.87 -24.96 -6.49
CA LYS A 450 3.64 -25.49 -7.11
C LYS A 450 3.48 -26.99 -6.81
N PHE A 451 4.52 -27.78 -6.98
CA PHE A 451 4.48 -29.22 -6.70
C PHE A 451 4.27 -29.51 -5.21
N ILE A 452 5.10 -28.93 -4.33
CA ILE A 452 5.04 -29.15 -2.87
C ILE A 452 3.64 -28.79 -2.36
N THR A 453 3.13 -27.61 -2.72
CA THR A 453 1.82 -27.15 -2.23
C THR A 453 0.66 -27.97 -2.80
N SER A 454 0.79 -28.53 -4.00
CA SER A 454 -0.19 -29.45 -4.56
C SER A 454 -0.27 -30.78 -3.80
N VAL A 455 0.87 -31.29 -3.33
CA VAL A 455 0.91 -32.49 -2.48
C VAL A 455 0.30 -32.20 -1.11
N VAL A 456 0.75 -31.11 -0.45
CA VAL A 456 0.23 -30.69 0.88
C VAL A 456 -1.28 -30.46 0.84
N ALA A 457 -1.78 -29.83 -0.23
CA ALA A 457 -3.22 -29.57 -0.40
C ALA A 457 -4.07 -30.84 -0.40
N LYS A 458 -3.56 -31.95 -0.96
CA LYS A 458 -4.28 -33.25 -0.94
C LYS A 458 -4.42 -33.78 0.49
N PHE A 459 -3.40 -33.63 1.32
CA PHE A 459 -3.46 -34.03 2.73
C PHE A 459 -4.40 -33.12 3.54
N LEU A 460 -4.41 -31.81 3.28
CA LEU A 460 -5.34 -30.87 3.93
C LEU A 460 -6.82 -31.18 3.56
N ASP A 461 -7.07 -31.69 2.37
CA ASP A 461 -8.40 -32.16 1.94
C ASP A 461 -8.78 -33.56 2.50
N GLY A 462 -7.87 -34.19 3.22
CA GLY A 462 -8.06 -35.49 3.88
C GLY A 462 -8.89 -35.41 5.18
N PRO A 463 -8.77 -36.44 6.04
CA PRO A 463 -9.50 -36.52 7.31
C PRO A 463 -9.26 -35.29 8.22
N ALA A 464 -10.28 -34.86 8.94
CA ALA A 464 -10.23 -33.66 9.79
C ALA A 464 -9.11 -33.69 10.85
N ALA A 465 -8.83 -34.88 11.42
CA ALA A 465 -7.74 -35.04 12.40
C ALA A 465 -6.36 -34.80 11.77
N LEU A 466 -6.13 -35.31 10.55
CA LEU A 466 -4.89 -35.09 9.81
C LEU A 466 -4.74 -33.61 9.43
N ARG A 467 -5.81 -32.99 8.94
CA ARG A 467 -5.83 -31.55 8.62
C ARG A 467 -5.47 -30.71 9.83
N LYS A 468 -6.11 -30.98 11.00
CA LYS A 468 -5.80 -30.27 12.25
C LYS A 468 -4.33 -30.44 12.62
N TYR A 469 -3.82 -31.66 12.58
CA TYR A 469 -2.42 -31.94 12.87
C TYR A 469 -1.48 -31.16 11.94
N MET A 470 -1.78 -31.11 10.64
CA MET A 470 -0.96 -30.36 9.67
C MET A 470 -1.01 -28.85 9.91
N ILE A 471 -2.16 -28.30 10.23
CA ILE A 471 -2.30 -26.87 10.53
C ILE A 471 -1.51 -26.55 11.80
N ASP A 472 -1.70 -27.30 12.88
CA ASP A 472 -1.09 -27.03 14.17
C ASP A 472 0.46 -27.18 14.14
N ASN A 473 1.02 -28.07 13.32
CA ASN A 473 2.45 -28.35 13.32
C ASN A 473 3.23 -27.71 12.14
N PHE A 474 2.57 -27.38 11.02
CA PHE A 474 3.25 -26.91 9.82
C PHE A 474 2.80 -25.53 9.34
N VAL A 475 1.59 -25.07 9.74
CA VAL A 475 1.06 -23.76 9.32
C VAL A 475 1.17 -22.72 10.43
N ILE A 476 0.81 -23.11 11.68
CA ILE A 476 0.89 -22.22 12.85
C ILE A 476 2.35 -22.05 13.29
N GLU A 477 2.69 -20.87 13.75
CA GLU A 477 3.98 -20.55 14.36
C GLU A 477 3.80 -20.03 15.79
N GLY A 478 3.76 -20.92 16.74
CA GLY A 478 3.92 -20.63 18.18
C GLY A 478 2.65 -20.49 19.00
N PHE A 479 1.48 -20.13 18.41
CA PHE A 479 0.23 -19.94 19.19
C PHE A 479 -0.93 -20.65 18.51
N THR A 480 -1.67 -21.46 19.26
CA THR A 480 -2.92 -22.08 18.78
C THR A 480 -4.10 -21.11 18.90
N PHE A 481 -5.17 -21.39 18.18
CA PHE A 481 -6.41 -20.60 18.27
C PHE A 481 -6.98 -20.61 19.68
N GLU A 482 -6.96 -21.75 20.35
CA GLU A 482 -7.47 -21.91 21.72
C GLU A 482 -6.66 -21.05 22.70
N GLN A 483 -5.32 -21.08 22.62
CA GLN A 483 -4.47 -20.26 23.49
C GLN A 483 -4.78 -18.76 23.36
N VAL A 484 -4.81 -18.22 22.14
CA VAL A 484 -5.07 -16.79 21.93
C VAL A 484 -6.51 -16.36 22.26
N MET A 485 -7.44 -17.31 22.38
CA MET A 485 -8.82 -17.02 22.77
C MET A 485 -9.06 -17.09 24.27
N THR A 486 -8.24 -17.82 25.03
CA THR A 486 -8.40 -18.04 26.45
C THR A 486 -7.40 -17.27 27.32
N ASP A 487 -6.31 -16.77 26.69
CA ASP A 487 -5.21 -16.08 27.37
C ASP A 487 -4.87 -14.78 26.63
N ASP A 488 -5.11 -13.64 27.31
CA ASP A 488 -4.84 -12.31 26.74
C ASP A 488 -3.35 -12.01 26.61
N GLU A 489 -2.48 -12.57 27.44
CA GLU A 489 -1.03 -12.43 27.30
C GLU A 489 -0.53 -13.18 26.07
N ALA A 490 -1.06 -14.37 25.81
CA ALA A 490 -0.76 -15.13 24.60
C ALA A 490 -1.27 -14.40 23.33
N LEU A 491 -2.46 -13.78 23.40
CA LEU A 491 -2.99 -12.97 22.30
C LEU A 491 -2.11 -11.73 22.04
N GLU A 492 -1.72 -11.00 23.07
CA GLU A 492 -0.82 -9.85 22.94
C GLU A 492 0.53 -10.26 22.33
N ALA A 493 1.14 -11.32 22.85
CA ALA A 493 2.42 -11.85 22.38
C ALA A 493 2.33 -12.27 20.90
N PHE A 494 1.23 -12.95 20.51
CA PHE A 494 0.96 -13.29 19.12
C PHE A 494 0.86 -12.04 18.24
N ILE A 495 0.05 -11.04 18.64
CA ILE A 495 -0.15 -9.82 17.84
C ILE A 495 1.17 -9.06 17.68
N ARG A 496 1.94 -8.85 18.74
CA ARG A 496 3.24 -8.17 18.67
C ARG A 496 4.22 -8.89 17.75
N LYS A 497 4.22 -10.22 17.73
CA LYS A 497 5.08 -11.03 16.86
C LYS A 497 4.60 -11.05 15.40
N ALA A 498 3.30 -11.14 15.18
CA ALA A 498 2.69 -11.41 13.89
C ALA A 498 2.25 -10.16 13.13
N ALA A 499 2.05 -9.02 13.81
CA ALA A 499 1.60 -7.80 13.17
C ALA A 499 2.56 -7.34 12.08
N ILE A 500 1.98 -7.02 10.93
CA ILE A 500 2.67 -6.43 9.78
C ILE A 500 1.85 -5.25 9.26
N GLY A 501 2.50 -4.36 8.50
CA GLY A 501 1.78 -3.36 7.71
C GLY A 501 1.05 -4.00 6.54
N VAL A 502 0.12 -3.27 5.95
CA VAL A 502 -0.59 -3.69 4.73
C VAL A 502 -0.04 -2.98 3.47
N TRP A 503 1.25 -2.66 3.48
CA TRP A 503 2.00 -1.99 2.40
C TRP A 503 1.50 -0.59 2.07
N HIS A 504 1.05 0.14 3.08
CA HIS A 504 0.58 1.52 2.98
C HIS A 504 1.60 2.53 3.51
N ALA A 505 2.90 2.26 3.34
CA ALA A 505 3.98 3.16 3.72
C ALA A 505 3.69 4.60 3.26
N SER A 506 3.73 5.56 4.18
CA SER A 506 3.34 6.95 3.95
C SER A 506 3.97 7.91 4.96
N CYS A 507 3.76 9.22 4.78
CA CYS A 507 4.03 10.29 5.74
C CYS A 507 5.50 10.70 5.96
N THR A 508 6.47 10.17 5.23
CA THR A 508 7.91 10.41 5.43
C THR A 508 8.46 11.74 4.88
N CYS A 509 7.64 12.48 4.12
CA CYS A 509 7.94 13.83 3.60
C CYS A 509 6.73 14.74 3.77
N ARG A 510 6.12 14.77 4.96
CA ARG A 510 4.79 15.33 5.20
C ARG A 510 4.63 16.77 4.74
N MET A 511 3.47 17.04 4.13
CA MET A 511 3.02 18.42 3.94
C MET A 511 2.54 19.01 5.26
N GLY A 512 2.71 20.31 5.42
CA GLY A 512 2.25 21.02 6.60
C GLY A 512 2.46 22.51 6.51
N ARG A 513 2.20 23.22 7.60
CA ARG A 513 2.37 24.68 7.68
C ARG A 513 3.82 25.10 7.49
N PRO A 514 4.06 26.32 7.01
CA PRO A 514 5.43 26.86 6.88
C PRO A 514 6.22 26.88 8.19
N ASP A 515 5.55 27.13 9.32
CA ASP A 515 6.13 27.22 10.66
C ASP A 515 6.28 25.88 11.39
N ASP A 516 5.75 24.77 10.84
CA ASP A 516 5.96 23.44 11.39
C ASP A 516 7.38 22.94 11.04
N PRO A 517 8.27 22.73 12.02
CA PRO A 517 9.64 22.27 11.78
C PRO A 517 9.69 20.82 11.25
N MET A 518 8.62 20.05 11.44
CA MET A 518 8.51 18.68 10.99
C MET A 518 7.85 18.53 9.62
N SER A 519 7.34 19.62 9.02
CA SER A 519 6.85 19.58 7.65
C SER A 519 8.00 19.68 6.65
N VAL A 520 7.98 18.82 5.63
CA VAL A 520 9.02 18.72 4.60
C VAL A 520 8.63 19.49 3.34
N VAL A 521 7.34 19.44 2.99
CA VAL A 521 6.80 20.13 1.82
C VAL A 521 5.64 21.04 2.20
N ASP A 522 5.37 22.01 1.34
CA ASP A 522 4.12 22.79 1.42
C ASP A 522 2.93 21.99 0.86
N THR A 523 1.74 22.61 0.86
CA THR A 523 0.49 21.98 0.37
C THR A 523 0.45 21.74 -1.14
N LEU A 524 1.47 22.18 -1.88
CA LEU A 524 1.66 21.95 -3.31
C LEU A 524 2.86 21.01 -3.58
N GLY A 525 3.38 20.35 -2.56
CA GLY A 525 4.47 19.40 -2.65
C GLY A 525 5.87 20.03 -2.82
N ARG A 526 6.03 21.36 -2.77
CA ARG A 526 7.33 22.02 -2.90
C ARG A 526 8.18 21.77 -1.65
N VAL A 527 9.41 21.30 -1.84
CA VAL A 527 10.35 21.02 -0.74
C VAL A 527 10.83 22.34 -0.13
N LYS A 528 10.74 22.43 1.20
CA LYS A 528 11.12 23.65 1.94
C LYS A 528 12.63 23.89 1.86
N GLY A 529 13.02 25.16 1.80
CA GLY A 529 14.43 25.57 1.80
C GLY A 529 15.21 25.37 0.50
N VAL A 530 14.58 24.81 -0.54
CA VAL A 530 15.15 24.62 -1.88
C VAL A 530 14.17 25.04 -2.96
N GLN A 531 14.66 25.19 -4.19
CA GLN A 531 13.88 25.57 -5.36
C GLN A 531 13.98 24.48 -6.43
N GLY A 532 12.99 24.43 -7.35
CA GLY A 532 12.99 23.46 -8.45
C GLY A 532 12.83 22.01 -8.03
N LEU A 533 12.30 21.73 -6.81
CA LEU A 533 12.12 20.39 -6.28
C LEU A 533 10.76 20.22 -5.60
N ARG A 534 10.04 19.16 -5.96
CA ARG A 534 8.81 18.70 -5.30
C ARG A 534 8.90 17.24 -4.92
N VAL A 535 8.03 16.87 -3.97
CA VAL A 535 7.66 15.48 -3.69
C VAL A 535 6.16 15.31 -3.92
N VAL A 536 5.79 14.32 -4.72
CA VAL A 536 4.38 14.03 -5.03
C VAL A 536 4.18 12.52 -5.03
N ASP A 537 3.89 11.95 -3.87
CA ASP A 537 3.50 10.57 -3.62
C ASP A 537 2.93 10.43 -2.20
N ALA A 538 2.73 9.21 -1.71
CA ALA A 538 2.18 8.98 -0.36
C ALA A 538 3.07 9.48 0.78
N SER A 539 4.35 9.81 0.53
CA SER A 539 5.22 10.36 1.56
C SER A 539 4.78 11.73 2.08
N ILE A 540 4.04 12.50 1.25
CA ILE A 540 3.61 13.85 1.63
C ILE A 540 2.34 13.87 2.49
N PHE A 541 1.68 12.74 2.70
CA PHE A 541 0.47 12.69 3.53
C PHE A 541 0.78 13.17 4.95
N PRO A 542 -0.05 14.07 5.53
CA PRO A 542 0.12 14.51 6.93
C PRO A 542 -0.08 13.37 7.92
N ILE A 543 -0.95 12.43 7.57
CA ILE A 543 -1.22 11.16 8.24
C ILE A 543 -1.77 10.18 7.22
N VAL A 544 -1.57 8.87 7.46
CA VAL A 544 -2.15 7.84 6.60
C VAL A 544 -3.69 7.89 6.67
N PRO A 545 -4.40 7.97 5.53
CA PRO A 545 -5.88 8.03 5.53
C PRO A 545 -6.47 6.65 5.83
N CYS A 546 -7.72 6.60 6.27
CA CYS A 546 -8.50 5.37 6.49
C CYS A 546 -8.86 4.67 5.16
N ALA A 547 -7.84 4.45 4.33
CA ALA A 547 -7.96 3.87 2.99
C ALA A 547 -6.67 3.16 2.57
N ASN A 548 -6.79 2.28 1.57
CA ASN A 548 -5.63 1.84 0.80
C ASN A 548 -5.02 3.07 0.10
N THR A 549 -3.73 3.27 0.22
CA THR A 549 -3.05 4.53 -0.13
C THR A 549 -3.01 4.85 -1.63
N ASN A 550 -3.33 3.89 -2.52
CA ASN A 550 -3.22 4.10 -3.97
C ASN A 550 -4.18 5.20 -4.49
N PHE A 551 -5.48 5.13 -4.19
CA PHE A 551 -6.44 6.13 -4.65
C PHE A 551 -6.18 7.53 -4.06
N PRO A 552 -5.89 7.69 -2.76
CA PRO A 552 -5.41 8.96 -2.21
C PRO A 552 -4.14 9.49 -2.89
N THR A 553 -3.22 8.61 -3.30
CA THR A 553 -2.00 9.02 -4.03
C THR A 553 -2.32 9.53 -5.45
N LEU A 554 -3.23 8.84 -6.16
CA LEU A 554 -3.69 9.29 -7.48
C LEU A 554 -4.40 10.65 -7.40
N MET A 555 -5.29 10.79 -6.42
CA MET A 555 -6.00 12.07 -6.13
C MET A 555 -5.00 13.20 -5.84
N THR A 556 -4.01 12.92 -5.01
CA THR A 556 -2.95 13.90 -4.65
C THR A 556 -2.18 14.36 -5.89
N ALA A 557 -1.82 13.43 -6.77
CA ALA A 557 -1.11 13.75 -8.00
C ALA A 557 -1.98 14.52 -9.00
N GLU A 558 -3.28 14.22 -9.11
CA GLU A 558 -4.23 15.01 -9.91
C GLU A 558 -4.31 16.46 -9.42
N LYS A 559 -4.47 16.64 -8.10
CA LYS A 559 -4.60 17.98 -7.49
C LYS A 559 -3.32 18.80 -7.67
N ILE A 560 -2.16 18.21 -7.40
CA ILE A 560 -0.87 18.92 -7.53
C ILE A 560 -0.53 19.18 -9.00
N SER A 561 -0.81 18.25 -9.92
CA SER A 561 -0.56 18.48 -11.35
C SER A 561 -1.37 19.65 -11.90
N GLU A 562 -2.61 19.82 -11.46
CA GLU A 562 -3.44 20.96 -11.84
C GLU A 562 -2.85 22.27 -11.32
N ALA A 563 -2.40 22.30 -10.07
CA ALA A 563 -1.73 23.46 -9.49
C ALA A 563 -0.39 23.80 -10.18
N ILE A 564 0.37 22.82 -10.65
CA ILE A 564 1.59 23.05 -11.45
C ILE A 564 1.23 23.67 -12.81
N LEU A 565 0.17 23.20 -13.44
CA LEU A 565 -0.25 23.70 -14.76
C LEU A 565 -0.90 25.08 -14.72
N ALA A 566 -1.42 25.50 -13.56
CA ALA A 566 -2.02 26.82 -13.36
C ALA A 566 -0.97 27.93 -13.20
N ASN A 567 0.27 27.59 -12.86
CA ASN A 567 1.40 28.50 -12.74
C ASN A 567 2.29 28.43 -14.00
#